data_4d18bdb51b749d5efc0776625e4adf3b
#
_entry.id   4d18bdb51b749d5efc0776625e4adf3b
#
_cell.length_a   1.000
_cell.length_b   1.000
_cell.length_c   1.000
_cell.angle_alpha   90.00
_cell.angle_beta   90.00
_cell.angle_gamma   90.00
#
_symmetry.space_group_name_H-M   'P 1'
#
loop_
_entity.id
_entity.type
_entity.pdbx_description
1 polymer ?
#
loop_
_entity_poly.entity_id
_entity_poly.type
_entity_poly.pdbx_seq_one_letter_code
_entity_poly.pdbx_strand_id
1 'polypeptide(L)'
;MTAYVDLMAHDRQTRALAQVAGRLSWDQETMMPRGASEQRSEEQGAMAAILHARRTDPRVGDWISAAQPEDAVAEAKLRTIKRDYERELKVPAELATALARLTSRSQGIWADARASDDVALFLPVLKEVVDLSRDYAEAVAGDNQTPYDALVENYELGITADELHEMFDHMRPGLVALRERALGASPAPEISGLFDADTQIALANDIAARVGYDTTRGRLDLAVHPFSSGSGDDVRITTRIAEDDPFNCIYSTIHETGHACYEQGIDPAYRMTALGSGVSMGVHESQSRIYENQLGRSRAYCGWLYGQMRDRFGDIGVADEDALYRAVNRVHRGYIRTEADEVQYNLH
;
A
#
# COMPACT_ATOMS: atom_id res chain seq x y z
N MET A 1 -26.42 23.38 -16.34
CA MET A 1 -25.61 23.13 -15.11
C MET A 1 -24.31 23.92 -15.27
N THR A 2 -23.61 24.27 -14.18
CA THR A 2 -22.32 24.96 -14.29
C THR A 2 -21.23 23.97 -14.68
N ALA A 3 -20.17 24.42 -15.35
CA ALA A 3 -19.03 23.56 -15.72
C ALA A 3 -18.43 22.80 -14.52
N TYR A 4 -18.39 23.44 -13.34
CA TYR A 4 -17.94 22.78 -12.10
C TYR A 4 -18.85 21.60 -11.71
N VAL A 5 -20.15 21.75 -11.78
CA VAL A 5 -21.12 20.67 -11.42
C VAL A 5 -20.98 19.50 -12.39
N ASP A 6 -20.83 19.77 -13.69
CA ASP A 6 -20.65 18.73 -14.72
C ASP A 6 -19.32 17.99 -14.53
N LEU A 7 -18.23 18.71 -14.22
CA LEU A 7 -16.92 18.15 -13.88
C LEU A 7 -16.99 17.23 -12.65
N MET A 8 -17.63 17.69 -11.56
CA MET A 8 -17.78 16.89 -10.34
C MET A 8 -18.59 15.62 -10.58
N ALA A 9 -19.65 15.70 -11.38
CA ALA A 9 -20.46 14.53 -11.74
C ALA A 9 -19.65 13.50 -12.56
N HIS A 10 -18.86 13.97 -13.51
CA HIS A 10 -17.97 13.13 -14.31
C HIS A 10 -16.86 12.50 -13.46
N ASP A 11 -16.17 13.28 -12.61
CA ASP A 11 -15.14 12.80 -11.70
C ASP A 11 -15.68 11.73 -10.74
N ARG A 12 -16.84 11.96 -10.12
CA ARG A 12 -17.50 10.99 -9.25
C ARG A 12 -17.74 9.64 -9.93
N GLN A 13 -18.22 9.63 -11.17
CA GLN A 13 -18.43 8.40 -11.93
C GLN A 13 -17.09 7.72 -12.26
N THR A 14 -16.07 8.49 -12.63
CA THR A 14 -14.73 7.99 -12.92
C THR A 14 -14.11 7.32 -11.68
N ARG A 15 -14.25 7.94 -10.51
CA ARG A 15 -13.80 7.35 -9.24
C ARG A 15 -14.56 6.10 -8.86
N ALA A 16 -15.87 6.06 -9.09
CA ALA A 16 -16.67 4.85 -8.88
C ALA A 16 -16.15 3.67 -9.75
N LEU A 17 -15.83 3.92 -11.02
CA LEU A 17 -15.23 2.91 -11.90
C LEU A 17 -13.81 2.52 -11.42
N ALA A 18 -12.99 3.46 -10.95
CA ALA A 18 -11.68 3.17 -10.36
C ALA A 18 -11.80 2.28 -9.11
N GLN A 19 -12.82 2.48 -8.28
CA GLN A 19 -13.11 1.58 -7.16
C GLN A 19 -13.48 0.15 -7.62
N VAL A 20 -14.19 0.00 -8.74
CA VAL A 20 -14.47 -1.32 -9.33
C VAL A 20 -13.17 -1.99 -9.78
N ALA A 21 -12.28 -1.27 -10.47
CA ALA A 21 -10.96 -1.77 -10.86
C ALA A 21 -10.12 -2.20 -9.63
N GLY A 22 -10.14 -1.39 -8.56
CA GLY A 22 -9.47 -1.72 -7.30
C GLY A 22 -9.99 -3.00 -6.65
N ARG A 23 -11.32 -3.26 -6.73
CA ARG A 23 -11.90 -4.52 -6.23
C ARG A 23 -11.49 -5.73 -7.08
N LEU A 24 -11.34 -5.57 -8.39
CA LEU A 24 -10.79 -6.62 -9.25
C LEU A 24 -9.33 -6.94 -8.88
N SER A 25 -8.52 -5.91 -8.58
CA SER A 25 -7.15 -6.10 -8.10
C SER A 25 -7.12 -6.78 -6.73
N TRP A 26 -7.95 -6.36 -5.79
CA TRP A 26 -8.06 -7.00 -4.48
C TRP A 26 -8.48 -8.48 -4.62
N ASP A 27 -9.49 -8.79 -5.44
CA ASP A 27 -9.94 -10.15 -5.68
C ASP A 27 -8.83 -11.02 -6.29
N GLN A 28 -8.04 -10.46 -7.20
CA GLN A 28 -6.90 -11.15 -7.81
C GLN A 28 -5.87 -11.61 -6.77
N GLU A 29 -5.59 -10.78 -5.77
CA GLU A 29 -4.60 -11.09 -4.73
C GLU A 29 -5.13 -12.03 -3.64
N THR A 30 -6.47 -12.20 -3.52
CA THR A 30 -7.09 -12.88 -2.37
C THR A 30 -7.94 -14.08 -2.75
N MET A 31 -8.95 -13.90 -3.60
CA MET A 31 -10.03 -14.89 -3.83
C MET A 31 -10.04 -15.49 -5.22
N MET A 32 -9.38 -14.86 -6.19
CA MET A 32 -9.42 -15.28 -7.59
C MET A 32 -8.88 -16.72 -7.77
N PRO A 33 -9.60 -17.60 -8.50
CA PRO A 33 -9.05 -18.90 -8.86
C PRO A 33 -7.77 -18.75 -9.69
N ARG A 34 -6.74 -19.54 -9.40
CA ARG A 34 -5.43 -19.47 -10.11
C ARG A 34 -5.55 -19.55 -11.64
N GLY A 35 -6.51 -20.34 -12.15
CA GLY A 35 -6.74 -20.48 -13.58
C GLY A 35 -7.39 -19.28 -14.27
N ALA A 36 -7.79 -18.23 -13.53
CA ALA A 36 -8.46 -17.05 -14.07
C ALA A 36 -7.51 -15.91 -14.47
N SER A 37 -6.20 -16.09 -14.38
CA SER A 37 -5.18 -15.05 -14.57
C SER A 37 -5.29 -14.32 -15.93
N GLU A 38 -5.45 -15.07 -17.03
CA GLU A 38 -5.58 -14.50 -18.37
C GLU A 38 -6.88 -13.70 -18.51
N GLN A 39 -8.00 -14.25 -18.02
CA GLN A 39 -9.28 -13.52 -18.03
C GLN A 39 -9.18 -12.23 -17.22
N ARG A 40 -8.58 -12.27 -16.01
CA ARG A 40 -8.39 -11.09 -15.17
C ARG A 40 -7.52 -10.03 -15.85
N SER A 41 -6.48 -10.45 -16.56
CA SER A 41 -5.64 -9.54 -17.36
C SER A 41 -6.47 -8.77 -18.40
N GLU A 42 -7.38 -9.46 -19.11
CA GLU A 42 -8.29 -8.82 -20.05
C GLU A 42 -9.29 -7.87 -19.38
N GLU A 43 -9.86 -8.27 -18.23
CA GLU A 43 -10.76 -7.42 -17.42
C GLU A 43 -10.07 -6.15 -16.95
N GLN A 44 -8.84 -6.25 -16.44
CA GLN A 44 -8.03 -5.09 -16.01
C GLN A 44 -7.68 -4.20 -17.20
N GLY A 45 -7.30 -4.79 -18.33
CA GLY A 45 -7.04 -4.03 -19.56
C GLY A 45 -8.27 -3.25 -20.05
N ALA A 46 -9.45 -3.86 -20.03
CA ALA A 46 -10.71 -3.22 -20.40
C ALA A 46 -11.06 -2.06 -19.45
N MET A 47 -10.90 -2.26 -18.14
CA MET A 47 -11.11 -1.20 -17.14
C MET A 47 -10.12 -0.06 -17.30
N ALA A 48 -8.86 -0.34 -17.57
CA ALA A 48 -7.83 0.68 -17.84
C ALA A 48 -8.20 1.52 -19.06
N ALA A 49 -8.65 0.89 -20.16
CA ALA A 49 -9.09 1.60 -21.35
C ALA A 49 -10.30 2.54 -21.08
N ILE A 50 -11.29 2.06 -20.32
CA ILE A 50 -12.46 2.87 -19.93
C ILE A 50 -12.02 4.04 -19.05
N LEU A 51 -11.19 3.81 -18.04
CA LEU A 51 -10.71 4.84 -17.12
C LEU A 51 -9.86 5.87 -17.84
N HIS A 52 -8.94 5.45 -18.70
CA HIS A 52 -8.12 6.34 -19.52
C HIS A 52 -8.99 7.23 -20.44
N ALA A 53 -9.93 6.65 -21.18
CA ALA A 53 -10.85 7.42 -22.04
C ALA A 53 -11.68 8.45 -21.26
N ARG A 54 -12.07 8.14 -20.03
CA ARG A 54 -12.80 9.08 -19.16
C ARG A 54 -11.91 10.18 -18.60
N ARG A 55 -10.68 9.85 -18.21
CA ARG A 55 -9.72 10.81 -17.65
C ARG A 55 -9.17 11.75 -18.71
N THR A 56 -9.09 11.31 -19.96
CA THR A 56 -8.61 12.10 -21.10
C THR A 56 -9.74 12.70 -21.96
N ASP A 57 -11.00 12.60 -21.54
CA ASP A 57 -12.14 13.16 -22.26
C ASP A 57 -11.94 14.68 -22.46
N PRO A 58 -11.95 15.20 -23.70
CA PRO A 58 -11.74 16.63 -23.97
C PRO A 58 -12.67 17.55 -23.19
N ARG A 59 -13.90 17.11 -22.89
CA ARG A 59 -14.85 17.86 -22.06
C ARG A 59 -14.33 18.15 -20.66
N VAL A 60 -13.46 17.30 -20.11
CA VAL A 60 -12.82 17.53 -18.81
C VAL A 60 -11.96 18.80 -18.87
N GLY A 61 -11.16 18.96 -19.93
CA GLY A 61 -10.38 20.18 -20.17
C GLY A 61 -11.24 21.44 -20.31
N ASP A 62 -12.36 21.35 -21.06
CA ASP A 62 -13.31 22.43 -21.22
C ASP A 62 -13.95 22.82 -19.87
N TRP A 63 -14.37 21.84 -19.08
CA TRP A 63 -14.93 22.09 -17.75
C TRP A 63 -13.92 22.66 -16.78
N ILE A 64 -12.67 22.16 -16.75
CA ILE A 64 -11.59 22.71 -15.91
C ILE A 64 -11.38 24.19 -16.23
N SER A 65 -11.35 24.55 -17.52
CA SER A 65 -11.11 25.92 -17.98
C SER A 65 -12.26 26.88 -17.64
N ALA A 66 -13.50 26.39 -17.63
CA ALA A 66 -14.69 27.18 -17.38
C ALA A 66 -15.20 27.12 -15.92
N ALA A 67 -14.65 26.23 -15.10
CA ALA A 67 -15.07 26.04 -13.71
C ALA A 67 -14.72 27.26 -12.84
N GLN A 68 -15.66 27.64 -11.98
CA GLN A 68 -15.47 28.69 -10.99
C GLN A 68 -15.70 28.06 -9.59
N PRO A 69 -14.63 27.74 -8.86
CA PRO A 69 -14.74 27.22 -7.50
C PRO A 69 -15.25 28.30 -6.55
N GLU A 70 -16.18 27.92 -5.66
CA GLU A 70 -16.82 28.86 -4.73
C GLU A 70 -16.10 28.96 -3.39
N ASP A 71 -15.26 27.97 -3.06
CA ASP A 71 -14.52 27.88 -1.80
C ASP A 71 -13.18 27.14 -1.96
N ALA A 72 -12.39 27.11 -0.90
CA ALA A 72 -11.07 26.46 -0.87
C ALA A 72 -11.14 24.94 -1.13
N VAL A 73 -12.23 24.26 -0.75
CA VAL A 73 -12.43 22.83 -0.99
C VAL A 73 -12.70 22.57 -2.46
N ALA A 74 -13.57 23.38 -3.07
CA ALA A 74 -13.84 23.31 -4.51
C ALA A 74 -12.58 23.60 -5.33
N GLU A 75 -11.78 24.57 -4.90
CA GLU A 75 -10.49 24.91 -5.52
C GLU A 75 -9.48 23.74 -5.42
N ALA A 76 -9.39 23.09 -4.25
CA ALA A 76 -8.53 21.93 -4.06
C ALA A 76 -8.94 20.75 -4.93
N LYS A 77 -10.26 20.45 -5.04
CA LYS A 77 -10.79 19.42 -5.94
C LYS A 77 -10.42 19.73 -7.41
N LEU A 78 -10.65 20.97 -7.84
CA LEU A 78 -10.35 21.40 -9.21
C LEU A 78 -8.85 21.27 -9.53
N ARG A 79 -7.98 21.71 -8.61
CA ARG A 79 -6.52 21.60 -8.76
C ARG A 79 -6.06 20.14 -8.88
N THR A 80 -6.60 19.24 -8.04
CA THR A 80 -6.27 17.81 -8.09
C THR A 80 -6.74 17.17 -9.40
N ILE A 81 -7.99 17.41 -9.83
CA ILE A 81 -8.52 16.88 -11.09
C ILE A 81 -7.72 17.41 -12.29
N LYS A 82 -7.36 18.70 -12.28
CA LYS A 82 -6.56 19.31 -13.35
C LYS A 82 -5.20 18.63 -13.49
N ARG A 83 -4.48 18.46 -12.38
CA ARG A 83 -3.19 17.75 -12.37
C ARG A 83 -3.30 16.34 -12.92
N ASP A 84 -4.29 15.58 -12.44
CA ASP A 84 -4.51 14.19 -12.85
C ASP A 84 -4.87 14.13 -14.36
N TYR A 85 -5.69 15.05 -14.87
CA TYR A 85 -6.04 15.18 -16.26
C TYR A 85 -4.83 15.50 -17.15
N GLU A 86 -4.05 16.53 -16.79
CA GLU A 86 -2.87 16.95 -17.55
C GLU A 86 -1.80 15.84 -17.61
N ARG A 87 -1.67 15.04 -16.55
CA ARG A 87 -0.76 13.90 -16.52
C ARG A 87 -1.26 12.74 -17.38
N GLU A 88 -2.54 12.39 -17.27
CA GLU A 88 -3.13 11.29 -18.04
C GLU A 88 -3.13 11.56 -19.54
N LEU A 89 -3.27 12.81 -19.96
CA LEU A 89 -3.17 13.20 -21.38
C LEU A 89 -1.82 12.88 -22.03
N LYS A 90 -0.76 12.77 -21.24
CA LYS A 90 0.57 12.41 -21.74
C LYS A 90 0.73 10.91 -22.00
N VAL A 91 -0.13 10.07 -21.42
CA VAL A 91 -0.04 8.61 -21.51
C VAL A 91 -0.82 8.11 -22.71
N PRO A 92 -0.20 7.43 -23.70
CA PRO A 92 -0.93 6.78 -24.77
C PRO A 92 -1.91 5.71 -24.25
N ALA A 93 -3.11 5.63 -24.82
CA ALA A 93 -4.15 4.68 -24.40
C ALA A 93 -3.68 3.21 -24.48
N GLU A 94 -2.89 2.88 -25.51
CA GLU A 94 -2.30 1.55 -25.69
C GLU A 94 -1.33 1.22 -24.56
N LEU A 95 -0.52 2.18 -24.12
CA LEU A 95 0.44 2.01 -23.01
C LEU A 95 -0.30 1.80 -21.70
N ALA A 96 -1.32 2.59 -21.39
CA ALA A 96 -2.14 2.41 -20.18
C ALA A 96 -2.78 1.01 -20.12
N THR A 97 -3.32 0.54 -21.25
CA THR A 97 -3.94 -0.77 -21.37
C THR A 97 -2.90 -1.90 -21.25
N ALA A 98 -1.75 -1.75 -21.91
CA ALA A 98 -0.67 -2.73 -21.88
C ALA A 98 -0.09 -2.90 -20.46
N LEU A 99 0.13 -1.79 -19.75
CA LEU A 99 0.57 -1.80 -18.35
C LEU A 99 -0.41 -2.55 -17.45
N ALA A 100 -1.71 -2.26 -17.55
CA ALA A 100 -2.72 -2.90 -16.72
C ALA A 100 -2.77 -4.42 -16.96
N ARG A 101 -2.75 -4.85 -18.22
CA ARG A 101 -2.71 -6.28 -18.58
C ARG A 101 -1.45 -6.96 -18.08
N LEU A 102 -0.29 -6.36 -18.34
CA LEU A 102 1.00 -6.94 -17.95
C LEU A 102 1.14 -7.04 -16.45
N THR A 103 0.77 -6.00 -15.70
CA THR A 103 0.81 -5.99 -14.23
C THR A 103 -0.07 -7.11 -13.66
N SER A 104 -1.29 -7.25 -14.15
CA SER A 104 -2.19 -8.33 -13.71
C SER A 104 -1.61 -9.72 -14.02
N ARG A 105 -1.11 -9.95 -15.23
CA ARG A 105 -0.49 -11.24 -15.61
C ARG A 105 0.78 -11.54 -14.80
N SER A 106 1.62 -10.53 -14.57
CA SER A 106 2.90 -10.69 -13.88
C SER A 106 2.75 -11.09 -12.42
N GLN A 107 1.67 -10.71 -11.78
CA GLN A 107 1.39 -11.03 -10.39
C GLN A 107 1.32 -12.56 -10.14
N GLY A 108 0.57 -13.30 -10.96
CA GLY A 108 0.49 -14.75 -10.86
C GLY A 108 1.83 -15.43 -11.11
N ILE A 109 2.58 -14.98 -12.12
CA ILE A 109 3.92 -15.50 -12.43
C ILE A 109 4.89 -15.24 -11.27
N TRP A 110 4.82 -14.04 -10.66
CA TRP A 110 5.63 -13.70 -9.49
C TRP A 110 5.29 -14.58 -8.28
N ALA A 111 4.00 -14.82 -8.02
CA ALA A 111 3.58 -15.66 -6.91
C ALA A 111 4.08 -17.12 -7.07
N ASP A 112 4.03 -17.67 -8.27
CA ASP A 112 4.53 -19.02 -8.57
C ASP A 112 6.08 -19.07 -8.49
N ALA A 113 6.77 -18.09 -9.02
CA ALA A 113 8.24 -17.97 -8.94
C ALA A 113 8.72 -17.88 -7.49
N ARG A 114 8.02 -17.10 -6.66
CA ARG A 114 8.31 -16.99 -5.23
C ARG A 114 8.04 -18.30 -4.49
N ALA A 115 6.93 -18.96 -4.77
CA ALA A 115 6.58 -20.23 -4.12
C ALA A 115 7.54 -21.37 -4.45
N SER A 116 8.14 -21.35 -5.65
CA SER A 116 9.11 -22.35 -6.11
C SER A 116 10.58 -21.94 -5.89
N ASP A 117 10.84 -20.75 -5.36
CA ASP A 117 12.18 -20.14 -5.25
C ASP A 117 12.93 -20.12 -6.60
N ASP A 118 12.20 -19.87 -7.69
CA ASP A 118 12.72 -19.85 -9.06
C ASP A 118 12.54 -18.47 -9.70
N VAL A 119 13.54 -17.60 -9.50
CA VAL A 119 13.56 -16.26 -10.09
C VAL A 119 13.58 -16.28 -11.62
N ALA A 120 14.07 -17.35 -12.25
CA ALA A 120 14.16 -17.44 -13.70
C ALA A 120 12.77 -17.47 -14.37
N LEU A 121 11.76 -17.93 -13.68
CA LEU A 121 10.36 -17.85 -14.14
C LEU A 121 9.88 -16.39 -14.26
N PHE A 122 10.33 -15.51 -13.36
CA PHE A 122 9.86 -14.13 -13.29
C PHE A 122 10.67 -13.16 -14.16
N LEU A 123 11.97 -13.41 -14.39
CA LEU A 123 12.86 -12.48 -15.10
C LEU A 123 12.33 -12.02 -16.47
N PRO A 124 11.74 -12.88 -17.32
CA PRO A 124 11.23 -12.43 -18.61
C PRO A 124 10.09 -11.40 -18.47
N VAL A 125 9.13 -11.66 -17.61
CA VAL A 125 8.00 -10.74 -17.41
C VAL A 125 8.42 -9.49 -16.65
N LEU A 126 9.38 -9.60 -15.72
CA LEU A 126 9.96 -8.43 -15.04
C LEU A 126 10.61 -7.48 -16.06
N LYS A 127 11.31 -8.01 -17.05
CA LYS A 127 11.87 -7.18 -18.12
C LYS A 127 10.80 -6.41 -18.87
N GLU A 128 9.71 -7.08 -19.26
CA GLU A 128 8.59 -6.41 -19.93
C GLU A 128 7.97 -5.30 -19.04
N VAL A 129 7.80 -5.55 -17.73
CA VAL A 129 7.30 -4.55 -16.77
C VAL A 129 8.24 -3.35 -16.69
N VAL A 130 9.55 -3.57 -16.62
CA VAL A 130 10.54 -2.48 -16.58
C VAL A 130 10.53 -1.68 -17.88
N ASP A 131 10.45 -2.33 -19.03
CA ASP A 131 10.43 -1.65 -20.34
C ASP A 131 9.16 -0.75 -20.45
N LEU A 132 7.96 -1.26 -20.18
CA LEU A 132 6.74 -0.45 -20.21
C LEU A 132 6.71 0.63 -19.11
N SER A 133 7.33 0.38 -17.96
CA SER A 133 7.46 1.40 -16.91
C SER A 133 8.37 2.55 -17.33
N ARG A 134 9.40 2.28 -18.12
CA ARG A 134 10.25 3.32 -18.73
C ARG A 134 9.50 4.12 -19.77
N ASP A 135 8.77 3.46 -20.66
CA ASP A 135 7.92 4.13 -21.65
C ASP A 135 6.90 5.06 -20.96
N TYR A 136 6.29 4.60 -19.88
CA TYR A 136 5.39 5.41 -19.07
C TYR A 136 6.10 6.60 -18.42
N ALA A 137 7.29 6.37 -17.84
CA ALA A 137 8.07 7.41 -17.20
C ALA A 137 8.46 8.52 -18.19
N GLU A 138 8.92 8.13 -19.38
CA GLU A 138 9.24 9.08 -20.47
C GLU A 138 8.01 9.85 -20.92
N ALA A 139 6.86 9.18 -21.06
CA ALA A 139 5.62 9.84 -21.48
C ALA A 139 5.15 10.91 -20.50
N VAL A 140 5.25 10.65 -19.18
CA VAL A 140 4.74 11.57 -18.14
C VAL A 140 5.75 12.63 -17.71
N ALA A 141 7.05 12.46 -18.01
CA ALA A 141 8.09 13.42 -17.65
C ALA A 141 7.82 14.82 -18.21
N GLY A 142 8.13 15.85 -17.44
CA GLY A 142 8.13 17.24 -17.86
C GLY A 142 9.46 17.64 -18.53
N ASP A 143 9.50 18.82 -19.13
CA ASP A 143 10.65 19.29 -19.94
C ASP A 143 12.00 19.28 -19.23
N ASN A 144 12.02 19.41 -17.88
CA ASN A 144 13.25 19.41 -17.07
C ASN A 144 13.22 18.34 -15.96
N GLN A 145 12.39 17.32 -16.11
CA GLN A 145 12.21 16.25 -15.15
C GLN A 145 12.85 14.97 -15.66
N THR A 146 13.59 14.27 -14.80
CA THR A 146 14.05 12.94 -15.16
C THR A 146 12.90 11.94 -15.21
N PRO A 147 12.96 10.89 -16.04
CA PRO A 147 11.95 9.83 -16.02
C PRO A 147 11.75 9.20 -14.63
N TYR A 148 12.81 9.12 -13.81
CA TYR A 148 12.73 8.61 -12.45
C TYR A 148 11.93 9.56 -11.54
N ASP A 149 12.19 10.87 -11.56
CA ASP A 149 11.43 11.86 -10.79
C ASP A 149 9.96 11.85 -11.20
N ALA A 150 9.69 11.68 -12.50
CA ALA A 150 8.32 11.55 -12.99
C ALA A 150 7.59 10.31 -12.42
N LEU A 151 8.30 9.22 -12.14
CA LEU A 151 7.73 8.07 -11.43
C LEU A 151 7.54 8.34 -9.94
N VAL A 152 8.49 9.02 -9.30
CA VAL A 152 8.40 9.39 -7.87
C VAL A 152 7.16 10.24 -7.59
N GLU A 153 6.76 11.12 -8.51
CA GLU A 153 5.51 11.90 -8.39
C GLU A 153 4.23 11.07 -8.30
N ASN A 154 4.23 9.80 -8.70
CA ASN A 154 3.09 8.90 -8.48
C ASN A 154 2.90 8.56 -7.00
N TYR A 155 3.93 8.72 -6.19
CA TYR A 155 3.97 8.37 -4.77
C TYR A 155 4.01 9.61 -3.87
N GLU A 156 4.88 10.56 -4.19
CA GLU A 156 5.06 11.79 -3.41
C GLU A 156 5.24 12.99 -4.35
N LEU A 157 4.28 13.90 -4.32
CA LEU A 157 4.28 15.06 -5.21
C LEU A 157 5.36 16.07 -4.88
N GLY A 158 6.11 16.45 -5.91
CA GLY A 158 7.07 17.55 -5.82
C GLY A 158 8.40 17.18 -5.19
N ILE A 159 8.61 15.91 -4.79
CA ILE A 159 9.92 15.44 -4.34
C ILE A 159 10.77 14.94 -5.52
N THR A 160 12.07 15.13 -5.44
CA THR A 160 13.03 14.72 -6.46
C THR A 160 13.97 13.61 -5.94
N ALA A 161 14.60 12.87 -6.85
CA ALA A 161 15.62 11.88 -6.50
C ALA A 161 16.79 12.51 -5.73
N ASP A 162 17.18 13.72 -6.07
CA ASP A 162 18.27 14.43 -5.39
C ASP A 162 17.92 14.77 -3.94
N GLU A 163 16.70 15.24 -3.67
CA GLU A 163 16.20 15.49 -2.32
C GLU A 163 16.11 14.19 -1.49
N LEU A 164 15.65 13.08 -2.12
CA LEU A 164 15.66 11.77 -1.47
C LEU A 164 17.07 11.28 -1.15
N HIS A 165 18.03 11.45 -2.07
CA HIS A 165 19.42 11.11 -1.84
C HIS A 165 20.02 11.90 -0.67
N GLU A 166 19.81 13.22 -0.63
CA GLU A 166 20.27 14.07 0.47
C GLU A 166 19.70 13.62 1.81
N MET A 167 18.41 13.34 1.86
CA MET A 167 17.73 12.84 3.07
C MET A 167 18.31 11.51 3.54
N PHE A 168 18.48 10.53 2.64
CA PHE A 168 19.02 9.22 2.98
C PHE A 168 20.49 9.28 3.38
N ASP A 169 21.30 10.10 2.71
CA ASP A 169 22.71 10.28 3.06
C ASP A 169 22.88 10.93 4.44
N HIS A 170 21.95 11.84 4.83
CA HIS A 170 21.92 12.40 6.16
C HIS A 170 21.55 11.36 7.25
N MET A 171 20.56 10.48 6.98
CA MET A 171 20.10 9.47 7.94
C MET A 171 21.05 8.29 8.09
N ARG A 172 21.67 7.84 7.00
CA ARG A 172 22.43 6.59 6.91
C ARG A 172 23.51 6.43 8.00
N PRO A 173 24.38 7.42 8.28
CA PRO A 173 25.42 7.25 9.30
C PRO A 173 24.86 6.96 10.69
N GLY A 174 23.77 7.66 11.07
CA GLY A 174 23.09 7.45 12.35
C GLY A 174 22.46 6.06 12.48
N LEU A 175 21.78 5.60 11.42
CA LEU A 175 21.15 4.28 11.37
C LEU A 175 22.18 3.15 11.38
N VAL A 176 23.30 3.30 10.64
CA VAL A 176 24.40 2.33 10.68
C VAL A 176 24.99 2.22 12.08
N ALA A 177 25.29 3.35 12.73
CA ALA A 177 25.80 3.34 14.09
C ALA A 177 24.83 2.74 15.10
N LEU A 178 23.52 3.01 14.96
CA LEU A 178 22.49 2.42 15.79
C LEU A 178 22.41 0.90 15.59
N ARG A 179 22.41 0.44 14.34
CA ARG A 179 22.42 -0.98 13.98
C ARG A 179 23.60 -1.72 14.59
N GLU A 180 24.82 -1.20 14.46
CA GLU A 180 26.02 -1.82 15.02
C GLU A 180 25.94 -1.91 16.56
N ARG A 181 25.42 -0.88 17.22
CA ARG A 181 25.17 -0.92 18.67
C ARG A 181 24.13 -1.97 19.06
N ALA A 182 23.03 -2.06 18.30
CA ALA A 182 21.97 -3.04 18.56
C ALA A 182 22.47 -4.48 18.36
N LEU A 183 23.20 -4.74 17.27
CA LEU A 183 23.79 -6.06 17.00
C LEU A 183 24.88 -6.47 18.00
N GLY A 184 25.57 -5.48 18.61
CA GLY A 184 26.54 -5.72 19.69
C GLY A 184 25.95 -5.89 21.09
N ALA A 185 24.65 -5.67 21.25
CA ALA A 185 23.96 -5.86 22.53
C ALA A 185 23.67 -7.34 22.82
N SER A 186 23.18 -7.63 24.03
CA SER A 186 22.73 -8.98 24.39
C SER A 186 21.61 -9.43 23.44
N PRO A 187 21.65 -10.67 22.94
CA PRO A 187 20.60 -11.20 22.07
C PRO A 187 19.20 -11.03 22.66
N ALA A 188 18.26 -10.65 21.81
CA ALA A 188 16.85 -10.63 22.21
C ALA A 188 16.35 -12.08 22.36
N PRO A 189 15.41 -12.35 23.28
CA PRO A 189 14.75 -13.64 23.34
C PRO A 189 13.98 -13.92 22.04
N GLU A 190 13.80 -15.19 21.73
CA GLU A 190 13.00 -15.64 20.60
C GLU A 190 11.72 -16.27 21.13
N ILE A 191 10.61 -16.04 20.41
CA ILE A 191 9.39 -16.77 20.67
C ILE A 191 9.52 -18.18 20.08
N SER A 192 8.80 -19.11 20.68
CA SER A 192 8.75 -20.49 20.19
C SER A 192 7.40 -21.12 20.53
N GLY A 193 6.91 -21.98 19.66
CA GLY A 193 5.62 -22.63 19.81
C GLY A 193 5.04 -22.97 18.44
N LEU A 194 3.85 -23.53 18.44
CA LEU A 194 3.03 -23.69 17.27
C LEU A 194 1.85 -22.70 17.37
N PHE A 195 1.77 -21.82 16.41
CA PHE A 195 0.77 -20.74 16.36
C PHE A 195 -0.23 -21.06 15.25
N ASP A 196 -1.27 -21.80 15.57
CA ASP A 196 -2.22 -22.25 14.55
C ASP A 196 -2.90 -21.11 13.78
N ALA A 197 -3.20 -21.36 12.51
CA ALA A 197 -3.65 -20.35 11.55
C ALA A 197 -4.98 -19.70 11.96
N ASP A 198 -5.95 -20.47 12.41
CA ASP A 198 -7.27 -19.93 12.75
C ASP A 198 -7.20 -19.03 13.98
N THR A 199 -6.37 -19.39 14.97
CA THR A 199 -6.14 -18.56 16.16
C THR A 199 -5.38 -17.29 15.82
N GLN A 200 -4.40 -17.33 14.89
CA GLN A 200 -3.75 -16.12 14.38
C GLN A 200 -4.75 -15.16 13.72
N ILE A 201 -5.63 -15.65 12.84
CA ILE A 201 -6.66 -14.84 12.19
C ILE A 201 -7.65 -14.25 13.20
N ALA A 202 -8.07 -15.03 14.20
CA ALA A 202 -8.95 -14.52 15.25
C ALA A 202 -8.27 -13.37 16.02
N LEU A 203 -6.99 -13.56 16.41
CA LEU A 203 -6.22 -12.52 17.08
C LEU A 203 -6.03 -11.28 16.19
N ALA A 204 -5.74 -11.46 14.91
CA ALA A 204 -5.59 -10.36 13.94
C ALA A 204 -6.86 -9.53 13.80
N ASN A 205 -8.04 -10.16 13.71
CA ASN A 205 -9.32 -9.44 13.69
C ASN A 205 -9.57 -8.66 14.99
N ASP A 206 -9.27 -9.25 16.15
CA ASP A 206 -9.40 -8.56 17.44
C ASP A 206 -8.45 -7.37 17.55
N ILE A 207 -7.21 -7.52 17.06
CA ILE A 207 -6.23 -6.44 16.99
C ILE A 207 -6.75 -5.30 16.12
N ALA A 208 -7.15 -5.58 14.88
CA ALA A 208 -7.64 -4.58 13.94
C ALA A 208 -8.82 -3.79 14.53
N ALA A 209 -9.82 -4.50 15.06
CA ALA A 209 -10.98 -3.86 15.69
C ALA A 209 -10.57 -3.00 16.90
N ARG A 210 -9.64 -3.50 17.75
CA ARG A 210 -9.20 -2.79 18.96
C ARG A 210 -8.49 -1.49 18.65
N VAL A 211 -7.73 -1.43 17.56
CA VAL A 211 -6.99 -0.21 17.19
C VAL A 211 -7.79 0.72 16.27
N GLY A 212 -9.08 0.42 16.03
CA GLY A 212 -10.03 1.36 15.45
C GLY A 212 -10.55 1.02 14.05
N TYR A 213 -10.16 -0.13 13.49
CA TYR A 213 -10.68 -0.57 12.19
C TYR A 213 -12.16 -0.90 12.25
N ASP A 214 -12.94 -0.25 11.40
CA ASP A 214 -14.38 -0.50 11.28
C ASP A 214 -14.63 -1.67 10.32
N THR A 215 -14.85 -2.85 10.88
CA THR A 215 -15.11 -4.09 10.14
C THR A 215 -16.45 -4.08 9.39
N THR A 216 -17.35 -3.11 9.65
CA THR A 216 -18.58 -2.94 8.86
C THR A 216 -18.32 -2.26 7.53
N ARG A 217 -17.15 -1.59 7.39
CA ARG A 217 -16.69 -0.92 6.18
C ARG A 217 -15.41 -1.55 5.61
N GLY A 218 -15.15 -2.82 5.95
CA GLY A 218 -13.98 -3.54 5.45
C GLY A 218 -13.93 -4.97 5.93
N ARG A 219 -12.84 -5.66 5.58
CA ARG A 219 -12.59 -7.05 5.95
C ARG A 219 -11.10 -7.32 5.98
N LEU A 220 -10.71 -8.37 6.70
CA LEU A 220 -9.34 -8.89 6.74
C LEU A 220 -9.29 -10.24 6.02
N ASP A 221 -8.39 -10.39 5.06
CA ASP A 221 -8.19 -11.61 4.28
C ASP A 221 -6.71 -11.99 4.22
N LEU A 222 -6.41 -13.15 3.62
CA LEU A 222 -5.06 -13.61 3.39
C LEU A 222 -4.56 -13.22 2.00
N ALA A 223 -3.30 -12.80 1.92
CA ALA A 223 -2.60 -12.56 0.67
C ALA A 223 -1.14 -13.00 0.76
N VAL A 224 -0.49 -13.21 -0.40
CA VAL A 224 0.94 -13.54 -0.47
C VAL A 224 1.81 -12.41 0.08
N HIS A 225 1.42 -11.17 -0.21
CA HIS A 225 2.00 -9.96 0.35
C HIS A 225 0.88 -9.13 0.99
N PRO A 226 0.96 -8.80 2.29
CA PRO A 226 -0.02 -7.95 2.95
C PRO A 226 -0.17 -6.59 2.27
N PHE A 227 -1.40 -6.09 2.19
CA PHE A 227 -1.73 -4.78 1.64
C PHE A 227 -3.08 -4.26 2.13
N SER A 228 -3.26 -2.95 2.08
CA SER A 228 -4.54 -2.28 2.25
C SER A 228 -5.06 -1.77 0.90
N SER A 229 -6.36 -1.79 0.69
CA SER A 229 -6.98 -1.30 -0.54
C SER A 229 -8.37 -0.73 -0.31
N GLY A 230 -8.79 0.16 -1.22
CA GLY A 230 -10.09 0.82 -1.16
C GLY A 230 -10.04 2.17 -0.45
N SER A 231 -11.18 2.83 -0.35
CA SER A 231 -11.34 4.11 0.36
C SER A 231 -12.79 4.29 0.83
N GLY A 232 -13.00 5.16 1.81
CA GLY A 232 -14.32 5.51 2.30
C GLY A 232 -15.04 4.37 3.03
N ASP A 233 -16.06 3.78 2.40
CA ASP A 233 -16.91 2.75 3.01
C ASP A 233 -16.58 1.32 2.59
N ASP A 234 -15.50 1.09 1.85
CA ASP A 234 -15.01 -0.26 1.51
C ASP A 234 -13.48 -0.21 1.50
N VAL A 235 -12.89 -0.36 2.68
CA VAL A 235 -11.42 -0.40 2.88
C VAL A 235 -11.05 -1.77 3.42
N ARG A 236 -10.28 -2.52 2.66
CA ARG A 236 -9.92 -3.92 2.93
C ARG A 236 -8.45 -4.04 3.28
N ILE A 237 -8.15 -4.89 4.24
CA ILE A 237 -6.79 -5.21 4.65
C ILE A 237 -6.49 -6.68 4.45
N THR A 238 -5.23 -7.00 4.25
CA THR A 238 -4.78 -8.38 4.16
C THR A 238 -3.61 -8.64 5.10
N THR A 239 -3.42 -9.92 5.43
CA THR A 239 -2.29 -10.38 6.22
C THR A 239 -1.78 -11.69 5.64
N ARG A 240 -0.70 -12.22 6.21
CA ARG A 240 -0.24 -13.58 5.91
C ARG A 240 0.10 -14.33 7.20
N ILE A 241 0.01 -15.64 7.16
CA ILE A 241 0.22 -16.51 8.31
C ILE A 241 1.52 -17.30 8.13
N ALA A 242 2.24 -17.46 9.26
CA ALA A 242 3.29 -18.43 9.43
C ALA A 242 3.10 -19.08 10.81
N GLU A 243 2.98 -20.42 10.86
CA GLU A 243 2.69 -21.12 12.11
C GLU A 243 3.88 -21.18 13.07
N ASP A 244 5.07 -20.82 12.61
CA ASP A 244 6.32 -20.68 13.38
C ASP A 244 6.66 -19.22 13.70
N ASP A 245 6.02 -18.24 13.04
CA ASP A 245 6.25 -16.81 13.27
C ASP A 245 4.93 -16.00 13.24
N PRO A 246 4.22 -15.89 14.37
CA PRO A 246 2.96 -15.13 14.41
C PRO A 246 3.17 -13.62 14.29
N PHE A 247 4.40 -13.10 14.44
CA PHE A 247 4.67 -11.67 14.29
C PHE A 247 4.41 -11.19 12.86
N ASN A 248 4.61 -12.05 11.87
CA ASN A 248 4.22 -11.75 10.50
C ASN A 248 2.74 -11.37 10.38
N CYS A 249 1.86 -12.19 10.94
CA CYS A 249 0.41 -11.93 10.94
C CYS A 249 0.06 -10.70 11.78
N ILE A 250 0.58 -10.62 13.00
CA ILE A 250 0.25 -9.55 13.96
C ILE A 250 0.67 -8.18 13.43
N TYR A 251 1.93 -8.03 13.02
CA TYR A 251 2.47 -6.71 12.66
C TYR A 251 2.05 -6.26 11.26
N SER A 252 1.88 -7.17 10.29
CA SER A 252 1.25 -6.78 9.03
C SER A 252 -0.20 -6.35 9.23
N THR A 253 -0.96 -7.04 10.09
CA THR A 253 -2.33 -6.59 10.41
C THR A 253 -2.37 -5.20 11.04
N ILE A 254 -1.48 -4.90 11.99
CA ILE A 254 -1.41 -3.56 12.61
C ILE A 254 -1.02 -2.51 11.57
N HIS A 255 -0.05 -2.80 10.73
CA HIS A 255 0.42 -1.93 9.66
C HIS A 255 -0.73 -1.60 8.68
N GLU A 256 -1.37 -2.63 8.11
CA GLU A 256 -2.46 -2.44 7.17
C GLU A 256 -3.69 -1.78 7.81
N THR A 257 -3.90 -2.01 9.10
CA THR A 257 -4.93 -1.30 9.86
C THR A 257 -4.64 0.20 9.96
N GLY A 258 -3.38 0.60 10.09
CA GLY A 258 -2.99 2.01 10.07
C GLY A 258 -3.39 2.70 8.75
N HIS A 259 -3.09 2.06 7.63
CA HIS A 259 -3.55 2.50 6.30
C HIS A 259 -5.08 2.57 6.21
N ALA A 260 -5.75 1.53 6.69
CA ALA A 260 -7.21 1.45 6.60
C ALA A 260 -7.93 2.48 7.48
N CYS A 261 -7.44 2.72 8.69
CA CYS A 261 -7.99 3.74 9.58
C CYS A 261 -7.82 5.15 9.00
N TYR A 262 -6.73 5.41 8.27
CA TYR A 262 -6.55 6.67 7.56
C TYR A 262 -7.62 6.85 6.49
N GLU A 263 -7.84 5.86 5.62
CA GLU A 263 -8.87 5.92 4.57
C GLU A 263 -10.29 5.96 5.15
N GLN A 264 -10.59 5.17 6.18
CA GLN A 264 -11.89 5.18 6.86
C GLN A 264 -12.13 6.47 7.65
N GLY A 265 -11.08 7.17 8.05
CA GLY A 265 -11.12 8.43 8.80
C GLY A 265 -11.36 9.68 7.93
N ILE A 266 -11.29 9.56 6.61
CA ILE A 266 -11.56 10.68 5.70
C ILE A 266 -13.02 11.13 5.83
N ASP A 267 -13.23 12.44 5.92
CA ASP A 267 -14.57 13.03 6.07
C ASP A 267 -15.52 12.49 4.98
N PRO A 268 -16.70 11.97 5.38
CA PRO A 268 -17.73 11.48 4.46
C PRO A 268 -18.10 12.46 3.34
N ALA A 269 -17.99 13.77 3.57
CA ALA A 269 -18.25 14.80 2.58
C ALA A 269 -17.31 14.74 1.37
N TYR A 270 -16.13 14.11 1.52
CA TYR A 270 -15.15 13.99 0.44
C TYR A 270 -15.21 12.65 -0.31
N ARG A 271 -16.03 11.69 0.14
CA ARG A 271 -16.15 10.39 -0.50
C ARG A 271 -16.51 10.50 -1.97
N MET A 272 -15.88 9.70 -2.79
CA MET A 272 -16.02 9.72 -4.26
C MET A 272 -15.73 11.09 -4.90
N THR A 273 -14.83 11.86 -4.29
CA THR A 273 -14.29 13.10 -4.87
C THR A 273 -12.76 13.03 -4.96
N ALA A 274 -12.15 14.01 -5.59
CA ALA A 274 -10.71 14.13 -5.69
C ALA A 274 -9.96 14.27 -4.34
N LEU A 275 -10.68 14.51 -3.25
CA LEU A 275 -10.14 14.57 -1.88
C LEU A 275 -10.56 13.36 -1.02
N GLY A 276 -11.14 12.33 -1.63
CA GLY A 276 -11.73 11.19 -0.93
C GLY A 276 -10.79 9.98 -0.74
N SER A 277 -9.48 10.18 -0.83
CA SER A 277 -8.44 9.17 -0.57
C SER A 277 -7.22 9.83 0.06
N GLY A 278 -6.30 9.02 0.57
CA GLY A 278 -5.03 9.49 1.14
C GLY A 278 -4.27 10.42 0.20
N VAL A 279 -3.56 11.39 0.77
CA VAL A 279 -2.97 12.50 0.00
C VAL A 279 -1.70 12.11 -0.74
N SER A 280 -0.87 11.24 -0.16
CA SER A 280 0.37 10.75 -0.76
C SER A 280 0.80 9.42 -0.11
N MET A 281 1.75 8.72 -0.74
CA MET A 281 2.29 7.47 -0.20
C MET A 281 3.04 7.73 1.12
N GLY A 282 3.83 8.79 1.21
CA GLY A 282 4.59 9.12 2.43
C GLY A 282 3.68 9.41 3.61
N VAL A 283 2.59 10.17 3.42
CA VAL A 283 1.59 10.40 4.47
C VAL A 283 0.84 9.12 4.81
N HIS A 284 0.49 8.31 3.82
CA HIS A 284 -0.21 7.04 4.01
C HIS A 284 0.65 6.05 4.81
N GLU A 285 1.95 5.93 4.47
CA GLU A 285 2.91 5.11 5.19
C GLU A 285 3.19 5.64 6.61
N SER A 286 3.16 6.96 6.81
CA SER A 286 3.30 7.53 8.16
C SER A 286 2.18 7.05 9.10
N GLN A 287 0.97 6.81 8.57
CA GLN A 287 -0.15 6.30 9.37
C GLN A 287 0.07 4.82 9.74
N SER A 288 0.46 3.98 8.79
CA SER A 288 0.81 2.58 9.07
C SER A 288 1.93 2.47 10.10
N ARG A 289 2.97 3.31 9.97
CA ARG A 289 4.13 3.33 10.88
C ARG A 289 3.80 3.85 12.28
N ILE A 290 2.86 4.78 12.42
CA ILE A 290 2.34 5.19 13.75
C ILE A 290 1.69 3.97 14.44
N TYR A 291 0.85 3.23 13.72
CA TYR A 291 0.18 2.05 14.29
C TYR A 291 1.15 0.92 14.57
N GLU A 292 1.98 0.54 13.61
CA GLU A 292 2.92 -0.56 13.76
C GLU A 292 4.02 -0.27 14.78
N ASN A 293 4.71 0.88 14.63
CA ASN A 293 5.92 1.15 15.39
C ASN A 293 5.64 1.88 16.71
N GLN A 294 4.94 3.01 16.65
CA GLN A 294 4.76 3.82 17.86
C GLN A 294 3.75 3.19 18.82
N LEU A 295 2.68 2.59 18.29
CA LEU A 295 1.70 1.87 19.09
C LEU A 295 2.11 0.39 19.26
N GLY A 296 2.17 -0.39 18.19
CA GLY A 296 2.27 -1.84 18.20
C GLY A 296 3.56 -2.39 18.81
N ARG A 297 4.66 -1.63 18.72
CA ARG A 297 5.95 -1.99 19.32
C ARG A 297 6.23 -1.29 20.66
N SER A 298 5.25 -0.56 21.20
CA SER A 298 5.38 0.06 22.52
C SER A 298 5.35 -0.98 23.66
N ARG A 299 5.97 -0.66 24.80
CA ARG A 299 5.92 -1.52 25.99
C ARG A 299 4.48 -1.81 26.45
N ALA A 300 3.63 -0.80 26.45
CA ALA A 300 2.24 -0.93 26.87
C ALA A 300 1.47 -1.89 25.97
N TYR A 301 1.66 -1.78 24.64
CA TYR A 301 1.01 -2.66 23.69
C TYR A 301 1.57 -4.09 23.77
N CYS A 302 2.89 -4.25 23.86
CA CYS A 302 3.53 -5.57 24.03
C CYS A 302 3.10 -6.26 25.31
N GLY A 303 2.86 -5.54 26.42
CA GLY A 303 2.30 -6.11 27.64
C GLY A 303 0.88 -6.65 27.44
N TRP A 304 0.01 -5.90 26.78
CA TRP A 304 -1.32 -6.40 26.39
C TRP A 304 -1.22 -7.59 25.44
N LEU A 305 -0.39 -7.50 24.40
CA LEU A 305 -0.21 -8.55 23.40
C LEU A 305 0.32 -9.85 24.04
N TYR A 306 1.24 -9.75 25.00
CA TYR A 306 1.72 -10.91 25.76
C TYR A 306 0.57 -11.69 26.41
N GLY A 307 -0.34 -11.01 27.10
CA GLY A 307 -1.53 -11.64 27.66
C GLY A 307 -2.38 -12.33 26.59
N GLN A 308 -2.65 -11.64 25.49
CA GLN A 308 -3.45 -12.19 24.38
C GLN A 308 -2.82 -13.43 23.73
N MET A 309 -1.51 -13.41 23.54
CA MET A 309 -0.79 -14.56 22.97
C MET A 309 -0.76 -15.74 23.95
N ARG A 310 -0.50 -15.48 25.24
CA ARG A 310 -0.51 -16.52 26.28
C ARG A 310 -1.88 -17.18 26.44
N ASP A 311 -2.94 -16.42 26.41
CA ASP A 311 -4.31 -16.91 26.54
C ASP A 311 -4.71 -17.82 25.37
N ARG A 312 -4.23 -17.51 24.15
CA ARG A 312 -4.62 -18.22 22.92
C ARG A 312 -3.67 -19.37 22.57
N PHE A 313 -2.37 -19.16 22.72
CA PHE A 313 -1.35 -20.11 22.26
C PHE A 313 -0.65 -20.85 23.42
N GLY A 314 -0.93 -20.48 24.67
CA GLY A 314 -0.29 -21.10 25.82
C GLY A 314 1.15 -20.60 26.03
N ASP A 315 2.10 -21.52 26.14
CA ASP A 315 3.52 -21.15 26.25
C ASP A 315 4.07 -20.71 24.90
N ILE A 316 4.62 -19.49 24.83
CA ILE A 316 5.18 -18.87 23.64
C ILE A 316 6.70 -18.72 23.68
N GLY A 317 7.38 -19.42 24.61
CA GLY A 317 8.83 -19.45 24.71
C GLY A 317 9.46 -18.23 25.38
N VAL A 318 8.69 -17.21 25.78
CA VAL A 318 9.17 -16.03 26.51
C VAL A 318 8.48 -15.90 27.85
N ALA A 319 9.26 -15.52 28.88
CA ALA A 319 8.84 -15.64 30.29
C ALA A 319 7.84 -14.56 30.71
N ASP A 320 7.92 -13.36 30.13
CA ASP A 320 7.15 -12.19 30.55
C ASP A 320 6.99 -11.15 29.42
N GLU A 321 6.26 -10.07 29.71
CA GLU A 321 5.99 -8.99 28.77
C GLU A 321 7.25 -8.22 28.33
N ASP A 322 8.25 -8.11 29.22
CA ASP A 322 9.53 -7.46 28.88
C ASP A 322 10.35 -8.33 27.91
N ALA A 323 10.29 -9.63 28.05
CA ALA A 323 10.89 -10.57 27.11
C ALA A 323 10.21 -10.51 25.75
N LEU A 324 8.86 -10.44 25.70
CA LEU A 324 8.12 -10.23 24.45
C LEU A 324 8.47 -8.90 23.82
N TYR A 325 8.49 -7.80 24.59
CA TYR A 325 8.89 -6.48 24.09
C TYR A 325 10.27 -6.50 23.42
N ARG A 326 11.23 -7.22 24.04
CA ARG A 326 12.58 -7.37 23.47
C ARG A 326 12.57 -8.23 22.20
N ALA A 327 11.77 -9.30 22.17
CA ALA A 327 11.63 -10.15 20.99
C ALA A 327 11.06 -9.39 19.79
N VAL A 328 10.01 -8.61 20.03
CA VAL A 328 9.34 -7.77 19.01
C VAL A 328 10.26 -6.69 18.45
N ASN A 329 11.10 -6.07 19.29
CA ASN A 329 11.99 -4.98 18.88
C ASN A 329 13.42 -5.48 18.57
N ARG A 330 13.55 -6.76 18.21
CA ARG A 330 14.83 -7.37 17.84
C ARG A 330 15.40 -6.74 16.58
N VAL A 331 16.69 -6.36 16.62
CA VAL A 331 17.47 -6.02 15.43
C VAL A 331 18.33 -7.21 15.05
N HIS A 332 18.27 -7.63 13.80
CA HIS A 332 19.00 -8.80 13.32
C HIS A 332 19.50 -8.60 11.89
N ARG A 333 20.44 -9.43 11.47
CA ARG A 333 20.87 -9.47 10.06
C ARG A 333 19.83 -10.23 9.26
N GLY A 334 19.25 -9.59 8.28
CA GLY A 334 18.20 -10.15 7.44
C GLY A 334 18.20 -9.54 6.06
N TYR A 335 17.16 -9.87 5.32
CA TYR A 335 16.90 -9.26 4.02
C TYR A 335 16.23 -7.88 4.21
N ILE A 336 15.89 -7.24 3.09
CA ILE A 336 15.19 -5.95 3.04
C ILE A 336 13.68 -6.13 2.92
N ARG A 337 12.93 -5.02 2.93
CA ARG A 337 11.49 -4.95 2.82
C ARG A 337 10.79 -5.58 4.04
N THR A 338 9.83 -6.43 3.82
CA THR A 338 8.98 -7.03 4.86
C THR A 338 9.72 -7.81 5.94
N GLU A 339 10.96 -8.23 5.68
CA GLU A 339 11.83 -8.88 6.66
C GLU A 339 12.80 -7.91 7.38
N ALA A 340 12.80 -6.63 7.00
CA ALA A 340 13.65 -5.62 7.65
C ALA A 340 13.12 -5.28 9.05
N ASP A 341 14.04 -5.19 10.02
CA ASP A 341 13.73 -4.66 11.35
C ASP A 341 13.56 -3.13 11.32
N GLU A 342 13.11 -2.56 12.45
CA GLU A 342 12.80 -1.14 12.59
C GLU A 342 13.95 -0.18 12.28
N VAL A 343 15.20 -0.62 12.40
CA VAL A 343 16.37 0.21 12.10
C VAL A 343 16.68 0.16 10.60
N GLN A 344 16.62 -1.02 10.00
CA GLN A 344 16.99 -1.23 8.60
C GLN A 344 15.90 -0.77 7.63
N TYR A 345 14.63 -0.90 8.02
CA TYR A 345 13.48 -0.49 7.19
C TYR A 345 13.57 0.94 6.67
N ASN A 346 14.12 1.87 7.45
CA ASN A 346 14.15 3.29 7.09
C ASN A 346 15.08 3.64 5.91
N LEU A 347 15.91 2.71 5.44
CA LEU A 347 16.81 2.92 4.28
C LEU A 347 16.45 2.06 3.08
N HIS A 348 15.40 1.26 3.18
CA HIS A 348 15.00 0.43 2.07
C HIS A 348 13.86 1.07 1.29
#